data_e6e21d1a962686eda03a8f2912e2f741
#
_entry.id   e6e21d1a962686eda03a8f2912e2f741
#
_cell.length_a   1.000
_cell.length_b   1.000
_cell.length_c   1.000
_cell.angle_alpha   90.00
_cell.angle_beta   90.00
_cell.angle_gamma   90.00
#
_symmetry.space_group_name_H-M   'P 1'
#
loop_
_entity.id
_entity.type
_entity.pdbx_description
1 polymer ?
#
loop_
_entity_poly.entity_id
_entity_poly.type
_entity_poly.pdbx_seq_one_letter_code
_entity_poly.pdbx_strand_id
1 'polypeptide(L)'
;MRTNLIKREDDIAVAPVSSEGKLDMVIAFDTTGSMNMFIKEVRNHVKKLIPQLFADNPNIRISIVAFGDYCDMPKYDKFGKAYQVIGLTDNQEALINFVENAQSTSGGDGDEFYELVIHKITEETQWREGSERVALLIADAEPHPVHYSYHPVCNGTYDWREEAKKSAEKGIKWDTTVCGGRGRWYETLSKMTGGICVPFKTAGNSSEMLRATALARGGAATMDAFSAAAAECTDAEMRSVYAKYSKEVVS
;
A
#
# COMPACT_ATOMS: atom_id res chain seq x y z
N MET A 1 10.77 -38.67 45.08
CA MET A 1 10.15 -37.46 44.51
C MET A 1 10.45 -37.44 43.02
N ARG A 2 9.48 -37.71 42.19
CA ARG A 2 9.61 -37.62 40.71
C ARG A 2 9.02 -36.30 40.25
N THR A 3 9.88 -35.42 39.74
CA THR A 3 9.47 -34.12 39.18
C THR A 3 9.05 -34.34 37.73
N ASN A 4 7.76 -34.25 37.45
CA ASN A 4 7.22 -34.25 36.12
C ASN A 4 7.54 -32.89 35.47
N LEU A 5 8.41 -32.89 34.48
CA LEU A 5 8.59 -31.78 33.55
C LEU A 5 7.43 -31.78 32.53
N ILE A 6 6.56 -30.80 32.65
CA ILE A 6 5.53 -30.49 31.67
C ILE A 6 6.26 -29.82 30.48
N LYS A 7 6.33 -30.53 29.35
CA LYS A 7 6.71 -29.92 28.07
C LYS A 7 5.61 -28.95 27.65
N ARG A 8 5.96 -27.69 27.47
CA ARG A 8 5.11 -26.71 26.77
C ARG A 8 5.13 -27.05 25.29
N GLU A 9 3.97 -27.39 24.73
CA GLU A 9 3.68 -27.52 23.31
C GLU A 9 3.26 -26.14 22.77
N ASP A 10 4.16 -25.19 22.62
CA ASP A 10 3.83 -23.89 22.02
C ASP A 10 5.04 -23.29 21.25
N ASP A 11 5.79 -24.12 20.55
CA ASP A 11 6.75 -23.64 19.54
C ASP A 11 6.44 -24.29 18.19
N ILE A 12 5.29 -23.90 17.61
CA ILE A 12 5.11 -24.07 16.17
C ILE A 12 5.88 -22.91 15.53
N ALA A 13 7.15 -23.13 15.28
CA ALA A 13 7.92 -22.30 14.38
C ALA A 13 7.26 -22.41 12.99
N VAL A 14 6.45 -21.43 12.63
CA VAL A 14 6.00 -21.26 11.24
C VAL A 14 7.27 -20.98 10.44
N ALA A 15 7.74 -21.99 9.71
CA ALA A 15 8.84 -21.80 8.79
C ALA A 15 8.46 -20.67 7.80
N PRO A 16 9.36 -19.72 7.54
CA PRO A 16 9.07 -18.68 6.55
C PRO A 16 8.79 -19.39 5.23
N VAL A 17 7.56 -19.23 4.72
CA VAL A 17 7.20 -19.69 3.38
C VAL A 17 8.05 -18.86 2.44
N SER A 18 9.03 -19.48 1.77
CA SER A 18 9.82 -18.80 0.76
C SER A 18 8.86 -18.39 -0.36
N SER A 19 8.67 -17.12 -0.54
CA SER A 19 7.71 -16.57 -1.52
C SER A 19 8.09 -16.85 -2.97
N GLU A 20 9.17 -17.55 -3.23
CA GLU A 20 9.75 -17.78 -4.57
C GLU A 20 9.81 -16.50 -5.42
N GLY A 21 9.90 -15.34 -4.78
CA GLY A 21 9.87 -14.04 -5.44
C GLY A 21 8.49 -13.58 -5.89
N LYS A 22 7.41 -14.28 -5.54
CA LYS A 22 6.04 -13.87 -5.85
C LYS A 22 5.67 -12.65 -5.03
N LEU A 23 5.42 -11.54 -5.68
CA LEU A 23 4.98 -10.30 -5.07
C LEU A 23 3.60 -9.91 -5.61
N ASP A 24 2.63 -9.73 -4.74
CA ASP A 24 1.36 -9.09 -5.03
C ASP A 24 1.34 -7.70 -4.40
N MET A 25 1.26 -6.66 -5.23
CA MET A 25 1.36 -5.27 -4.80
C MET A 25 0.11 -4.50 -5.19
N VAL A 26 -0.54 -3.87 -4.23
CA VAL A 26 -1.60 -2.89 -4.46
C VAL A 26 -1.01 -1.49 -4.33
N ILE A 27 -1.18 -0.65 -5.34
CA ILE A 27 -0.83 0.78 -5.31
C ILE A 27 -2.14 1.55 -5.16
N ALA A 28 -2.40 2.09 -3.99
CA ALA A 28 -3.58 2.87 -3.68
C ALA A 28 -3.22 4.35 -3.58
N PHE A 29 -3.88 5.20 -4.36
CA PHE A 29 -3.64 6.63 -4.33
C PHE A 29 -4.94 7.42 -4.24
N ASP A 30 -4.90 8.43 -3.40
CA ASP A 30 -5.96 9.39 -3.21
C ASP A 30 -6.08 10.32 -4.43
N THR A 31 -7.32 10.58 -4.87
CA THR A 31 -7.63 11.40 -6.04
C THR A 31 -8.42 12.66 -5.69
N THR A 32 -8.53 13.00 -4.40
CA THR A 32 -9.25 14.16 -3.91
C THR A 32 -8.57 15.48 -4.26
N GLY A 33 -9.26 16.59 -4.05
CA GLY A 33 -8.82 17.92 -4.47
C GLY A 33 -7.48 18.34 -3.86
N SER A 34 -7.18 17.97 -2.62
CA SER A 34 -5.92 18.25 -1.92
C SER A 34 -4.73 17.58 -2.61
N MET A 35 -4.95 16.40 -3.21
CA MET A 35 -3.95 15.64 -3.94
C MET A 35 -3.67 16.15 -5.37
N ASN A 36 -4.38 17.16 -5.89
CA ASN A 36 -4.25 17.60 -7.28
C ASN A 36 -2.81 17.96 -7.72
N MET A 37 -2.00 18.49 -6.80
CA MET A 37 -0.60 18.79 -7.08
C MET A 37 0.26 17.52 -7.23
N PHE A 38 -0.08 16.47 -6.51
CA PHE A 38 0.67 15.21 -6.48
C PHE A 38 0.18 14.22 -7.53
N ILE A 39 -1.13 14.19 -7.81
CA ILE A 39 -1.75 13.13 -8.61
C ILE A 39 -1.21 13.06 -10.04
N LYS A 40 -0.94 14.21 -10.67
CA LYS A 40 -0.35 14.26 -12.02
C LYS A 40 1.04 13.63 -12.05
N GLU A 41 1.83 13.90 -11.02
CA GLU A 41 3.16 13.35 -10.89
C GLU A 41 3.13 11.87 -10.52
N VAL A 42 2.28 11.48 -9.56
CA VAL A 42 2.04 10.06 -9.20
C VAL A 42 1.68 9.28 -10.46
N ARG A 43 0.72 9.75 -11.27
CA ARG A 43 0.33 9.09 -12.52
C ARG A 43 1.50 8.95 -13.50
N ASN A 44 2.24 10.03 -13.73
CA ASN A 44 3.38 10.00 -14.65
C ASN A 44 4.50 9.06 -14.19
N HIS A 45 4.71 8.99 -12.87
CA HIS A 45 5.74 8.15 -12.28
C HIS A 45 5.32 6.68 -12.26
N VAL A 46 4.08 6.37 -11.88
CA VAL A 46 3.55 4.99 -11.89
C VAL A 46 3.62 4.41 -13.30
N LYS A 47 3.23 5.16 -14.33
CA LYS A 47 3.33 4.71 -15.73
C LYS A 47 4.74 4.36 -16.18
N LYS A 48 5.72 5.18 -15.82
CA LYS A 48 7.13 4.92 -16.16
C LYS A 48 7.71 3.76 -15.37
N LEU A 49 7.21 3.57 -14.16
CA LEU A 49 7.72 2.58 -13.23
C LEU A 49 7.18 1.17 -13.52
N ILE A 50 5.94 1.03 -13.97
CA ILE A 50 5.33 -0.28 -14.25
C ILE A 50 6.26 -1.19 -15.07
N PRO A 51 6.80 -0.79 -16.23
CA PRO A 51 7.72 -1.66 -16.98
C PRO A 51 8.99 -2.02 -16.21
N GLN A 52 9.51 -1.13 -15.37
CA GLN A 52 10.70 -1.38 -14.56
C GLN A 52 10.41 -2.41 -13.46
N LEU A 53 9.27 -2.31 -12.77
CA LEU A 53 8.87 -3.27 -11.74
C LEU A 53 8.75 -4.69 -12.29
N PHE A 54 8.19 -4.84 -13.49
CA PHE A 54 8.10 -6.15 -14.15
C PHE A 54 9.45 -6.66 -14.68
N ALA A 55 10.36 -5.76 -15.05
CA ALA A 55 11.72 -6.13 -15.40
C ALA A 55 12.53 -6.55 -14.17
N ASP A 56 12.38 -5.85 -13.04
CA ASP A 56 13.06 -6.13 -11.78
C ASP A 56 12.50 -7.40 -11.10
N ASN A 57 11.18 -7.66 -11.21
CA ASN A 57 10.54 -8.87 -10.67
C ASN A 57 9.49 -9.45 -11.65
N PRO A 58 9.85 -10.46 -12.46
CA PRO A 58 8.90 -11.10 -13.37
C PRO A 58 7.72 -11.80 -12.70
N ASN A 59 7.81 -12.07 -11.40
CA ASN A 59 6.75 -12.71 -10.62
C ASN A 59 5.84 -11.70 -9.87
N ILE A 60 5.93 -10.40 -10.20
CA ILE A 60 5.05 -9.39 -9.63
C ILE A 60 3.66 -9.40 -10.29
N ARG A 61 2.61 -9.21 -9.50
CA ARG A 61 1.30 -8.73 -9.98
C ARG A 61 0.98 -7.43 -9.29
N ILE A 62 0.41 -6.50 -10.03
CA ILE A 62 0.06 -5.17 -9.54
C ILE A 62 -1.45 -4.97 -9.64
N SER A 63 -2.04 -4.42 -8.61
CA SER A 63 -3.37 -3.82 -8.59
C SER A 63 -3.23 -2.32 -8.37
N ILE A 64 -4.11 -1.52 -8.97
CA ILE A 64 -4.14 -0.09 -8.75
C ILE A 64 -5.53 0.30 -8.26
N VAL A 65 -5.56 1.08 -7.18
CA VAL A 65 -6.77 1.63 -6.59
C VAL A 65 -6.66 3.15 -6.62
N ALA A 66 -7.59 3.81 -7.29
CA ALA A 66 -7.75 5.26 -7.28
C ALA A 66 -9.03 5.58 -6.51
N PHE A 67 -8.94 6.40 -5.47
CA PHE A 67 -10.07 6.57 -4.56
C PHE A 67 -10.25 8.03 -4.13
N GLY A 68 -11.44 8.38 -3.67
CA GLY A 68 -11.83 9.67 -3.14
C GLY A 68 -12.45 9.56 -1.77
N ASP A 69 -13.68 10.05 -1.62
CA ASP A 69 -14.40 10.07 -0.37
C ASP A 69 -15.88 9.68 -0.53
N TYR A 70 -16.57 9.48 0.59
CA TYR A 70 -18.01 9.16 0.63
C TYR A 70 -18.86 10.19 -0.11
N CYS A 71 -18.51 11.48 -0.06
CA CYS A 71 -19.22 12.52 -0.78
C CYS A 71 -19.12 12.40 -2.31
N ASP A 72 -18.10 11.71 -2.82
CA ASP A 72 -17.91 11.46 -4.25
C ASP A 72 -18.71 10.25 -4.77
N MET A 73 -19.36 9.50 -3.87
CA MET A 73 -20.18 8.34 -4.24
C MET A 73 -21.48 8.80 -4.88
N PRO A 74 -21.86 8.23 -6.04
CA PRO A 74 -23.12 8.56 -6.68
C PRO A 74 -24.29 8.00 -5.86
N LYS A 75 -25.42 8.72 -5.88
CA LYS A 75 -26.60 8.39 -5.08
C LYS A 75 -27.16 6.99 -5.31
N TYR A 76 -26.95 6.42 -6.50
CA TYR A 76 -27.56 5.16 -6.92
C TYR A 76 -26.55 4.12 -7.43
N ASP A 77 -25.29 4.50 -7.62
CA ASP A 77 -24.21 3.59 -7.99
C ASP A 77 -23.24 3.46 -6.81
N LYS A 78 -22.97 2.23 -6.40
CA LYS A 78 -22.40 1.93 -5.09
C LYS A 78 -21.09 2.68 -4.78
N PHE A 79 -20.21 2.86 -5.76
CA PHE A 79 -18.94 3.56 -5.56
C PHE A 79 -18.62 4.55 -6.68
N GLY A 80 -19.00 4.29 -7.94
CA GLY A 80 -18.69 5.14 -9.08
C GLY A 80 -17.21 5.50 -9.14
N LYS A 81 -16.93 6.80 -9.36
CA LYS A 81 -15.56 7.32 -9.39
C LYS A 81 -14.87 7.38 -8.02
N ALA A 82 -15.65 7.29 -6.92
CA ALA A 82 -15.08 7.35 -5.58
C ALA A 82 -14.17 6.15 -5.24
N TYR A 83 -14.40 4.99 -5.87
CA TYR A 83 -13.53 3.83 -5.71
C TYR A 83 -13.37 3.11 -7.04
N GLN A 84 -12.24 3.31 -7.68
CA GLN A 84 -11.88 2.76 -8.97
C GLN A 84 -10.75 1.75 -8.77
N VAL A 85 -10.86 0.56 -9.34
CA VAL A 85 -9.89 -0.50 -9.13
C VAL A 85 -9.64 -1.32 -10.39
N ILE A 86 -8.38 -1.61 -10.68
CA ILE A 86 -7.96 -2.72 -11.51
C ILE A 86 -7.35 -3.79 -10.60
N GLY A 87 -7.90 -5.00 -10.63
CA GLY A 87 -7.43 -6.11 -9.82
C GLY A 87 -5.98 -6.53 -10.13
N LEU A 88 -5.42 -7.38 -9.29
CA LEU A 88 -4.05 -7.90 -9.46
C LEU A 88 -3.86 -8.54 -10.83
N THR A 89 -2.94 -7.99 -11.62
CA THR A 89 -2.63 -8.43 -12.98
C THR A 89 -1.14 -8.24 -13.30
N ASP A 90 -0.66 -8.96 -14.29
CA ASP A 90 0.66 -8.79 -14.93
C ASP A 90 0.55 -8.04 -16.26
N ASN A 91 -0.65 -7.64 -16.67
CA ASN A 91 -0.87 -6.88 -17.90
C ASN A 91 -0.49 -5.40 -17.71
N GLN A 92 0.73 -5.06 -18.12
CA GLN A 92 1.30 -3.72 -17.99
C GLN A 92 0.47 -2.66 -18.73
N GLU A 93 -0.02 -2.98 -19.94
CA GLU A 93 -0.83 -2.06 -20.73
C GLU A 93 -2.15 -1.72 -20.04
N ALA A 94 -2.82 -2.72 -19.47
CA ALA A 94 -4.06 -2.51 -18.71
C ALA A 94 -3.83 -1.63 -17.48
N LEU A 95 -2.71 -1.82 -16.76
CA LEU A 95 -2.34 -0.98 -15.62
C LEU A 95 -2.07 0.47 -16.05
N ILE A 96 -1.32 0.67 -17.12
CA ILE A 96 -1.01 2.01 -17.66
C ILE A 96 -2.30 2.72 -18.09
N ASN A 97 -3.16 2.02 -18.85
CA ASN A 97 -4.46 2.55 -19.28
C ASN A 97 -5.35 2.93 -18.10
N PHE A 98 -5.36 2.10 -17.03
CA PHE A 98 -6.12 2.43 -15.83
C PHE A 98 -5.63 3.73 -15.19
N VAL A 99 -4.31 3.88 -14.98
CA VAL A 99 -3.73 5.10 -14.38
C VAL A 99 -4.03 6.35 -15.19
N GLU A 100 -4.00 6.25 -16.53
CA GLU A 100 -4.31 7.38 -17.42
C GLU A 100 -5.77 7.81 -17.31
N ASN A 101 -6.69 6.88 -17.16
CA ASN A 101 -8.13 7.11 -17.20
C ASN A 101 -8.79 7.20 -15.82
N ALA A 102 -8.07 6.95 -14.74
CA ALA A 102 -8.60 7.10 -13.38
C ALA A 102 -9.13 8.52 -13.17
N GLN A 103 -10.37 8.64 -12.70
CA GLN A 103 -11.04 9.94 -12.54
C GLN A 103 -10.63 10.60 -11.22
N SER A 104 -10.49 11.91 -11.25
CA SER A 104 -10.29 12.69 -10.03
C SER A 104 -11.62 12.85 -9.28
N THR A 105 -11.52 12.99 -7.99
CA THR A 105 -12.62 13.21 -7.06
C THR A 105 -12.47 14.55 -6.38
N SER A 106 -13.44 14.94 -5.56
CA SER A 106 -13.45 16.27 -4.94
C SER A 106 -12.98 16.22 -3.50
N GLY A 107 -13.38 15.18 -2.73
CA GLY A 107 -13.38 15.20 -1.28
C GLY A 107 -14.46 16.16 -0.75
N GLY A 108 -14.85 16.02 0.50
CA GLY A 108 -15.92 16.81 1.11
C GLY A 108 -15.49 17.60 2.33
N ASP A 109 -14.59 17.06 3.08
CA ASP A 109 -14.03 17.65 4.29
C ASP A 109 -12.53 17.38 4.39
N GLY A 110 -11.98 17.30 5.58
CA GLY A 110 -10.53 17.12 5.75
C GLY A 110 -10.08 15.68 5.97
N ASP A 111 -11.02 14.76 6.09
CA ASP A 111 -10.81 13.32 6.25
C ASP A 111 -11.35 12.60 5.01
N GLU A 112 -10.84 11.41 4.72
CA GLU A 112 -11.20 10.64 3.54
C GLU A 112 -11.50 9.18 3.94
N PHE A 113 -12.20 8.41 3.12
CA PHE A 113 -12.66 7.06 3.49
C PHE A 113 -11.56 5.97 3.47
N TYR A 114 -10.41 6.26 4.05
CA TYR A 114 -9.27 5.32 4.07
C TYR A 114 -9.56 4.04 4.83
N GLU A 115 -10.42 4.06 5.86
CA GLU A 115 -10.89 2.86 6.55
C GLU A 115 -11.62 1.91 5.59
N LEU A 116 -12.41 2.44 4.66
CA LEU A 116 -13.04 1.66 3.60
C LEU A 116 -12.02 1.12 2.60
N VAL A 117 -11.01 1.91 2.24
CA VAL A 117 -9.93 1.47 1.33
C VAL A 117 -9.17 0.31 1.95
N ILE A 118 -8.81 0.40 3.24
CA ILE A 118 -8.13 -0.69 3.96
C ILE A 118 -9.02 -1.94 3.95
N HIS A 119 -10.31 -1.80 4.31
CA HIS A 119 -11.27 -2.90 4.29
C HIS A 119 -11.33 -3.59 2.91
N LYS A 120 -11.55 -2.82 1.86
CA LYS A 120 -11.71 -3.37 0.50
C LYS A 120 -10.44 -4.05 -0.01
N ILE A 121 -9.27 -3.47 0.21
CA ILE A 121 -8.00 -4.08 -0.17
C ILE A 121 -7.76 -5.36 0.62
N THR A 122 -8.09 -5.38 1.90
CA THR A 122 -7.93 -6.54 2.77
C THR A 122 -8.86 -7.69 2.40
N GLU A 123 -10.13 -7.40 2.10
CA GLU A 123 -11.17 -8.42 1.94
C GLU A 123 -11.44 -8.79 0.48
N GLU A 124 -11.31 -7.84 -0.46
CA GLU A 124 -11.75 -8.06 -1.85
C GLU A 124 -10.60 -8.36 -2.81
N THR A 125 -9.33 -8.09 -2.44
CA THR A 125 -8.19 -8.38 -3.32
C THR A 125 -7.92 -9.89 -3.41
N GLN A 126 -7.74 -10.38 -4.65
CA GLN A 126 -7.47 -11.79 -4.92
C GLN A 126 -5.97 -12.11 -4.79
N TRP A 127 -5.47 -12.06 -3.56
CA TRP A 127 -4.08 -12.35 -3.24
C TRP A 127 -3.70 -13.80 -3.60
N ARG A 128 -2.52 -14.00 -4.20
CA ARG A 128 -2.00 -15.36 -4.46
C ARG A 128 -1.58 -16.04 -3.15
N GLU A 129 -1.74 -17.34 -3.10
CA GLU A 129 -1.14 -18.13 -2.03
C GLU A 129 0.39 -18.12 -2.15
N GLY A 130 1.05 -17.94 -1.00
CA GLY A 130 2.51 -17.90 -0.92
C GLY A 130 3.16 -16.66 -1.54
N SER A 131 2.41 -15.59 -1.87
CA SER A 131 3.00 -14.30 -2.27
C SER A 131 3.30 -13.43 -1.05
N GLU A 132 4.34 -12.61 -1.17
CA GLU A 132 4.46 -11.41 -0.34
C GLU A 132 3.32 -10.45 -0.73
N ARG A 133 2.63 -9.88 0.25
CA ARG A 133 1.43 -9.05 0.06
C ARG A 133 1.69 -7.66 0.57
N VAL A 134 1.66 -6.69 -0.32
CA VAL A 134 1.97 -5.30 0.00
C VAL A 134 0.88 -4.38 -0.53
N ALA A 135 0.40 -3.48 0.32
CA ALA A 135 -0.40 -2.34 -0.07
C ALA A 135 0.41 -1.07 0.16
N LEU A 136 0.64 -0.29 -0.89
CA LEU A 136 1.26 1.03 -0.80
C LEU A 136 0.18 2.10 -0.88
N LEU A 137 0.03 2.88 0.18
CA LEU A 137 -0.91 4.00 0.26
C LEU A 137 -0.17 5.33 0.01
N ILE A 138 -0.66 6.12 -0.95
CA ILE A 138 -0.16 7.46 -1.29
C ILE A 138 -1.30 8.45 -1.07
N ALA A 139 -1.22 9.26 -0.02
CA ALA A 139 -2.35 10.07 0.43
C ALA A 139 -1.90 11.22 1.36
N ASP A 140 -2.81 12.16 1.69
CA ASP A 140 -2.51 13.37 2.48
C ASP A 140 -3.48 13.66 3.64
N ALA A 141 -4.55 12.88 3.79
CA ALA A 141 -5.60 13.05 4.80
C ALA A 141 -5.54 11.99 5.92
N GLU A 142 -6.57 11.90 6.75
CA GLU A 142 -6.77 10.85 7.75
C GLU A 142 -8.07 10.09 7.47
N PRO A 143 -8.27 8.88 8.03
CA PRO A 143 -9.52 8.14 7.87
C PRO A 143 -10.64 8.80 8.66
N HIS A 144 -11.86 8.64 8.19
CA HIS A 144 -13.05 9.04 8.96
C HIS A 144 -13.14 8.28 10.29
N PRO A 145 -13.70 8.95 11.33
CA PRO A 145 -13.97 8.29 12.60
C PRO A 145 -15.06 7.23 12.45
N VAL A 146 -15.06 6.25 13.33
CA VAL A 146 -16.17 5.30 13.45
C VAL A 146 -17.47 6.05 13.65
N HIS A 147 -18.54 5.61 12.97
CA HIS A 147 -19.85 6.27 12.94
C HIS A 147 -19.93 7.60 12.15
N TYR A 148 -18.97 7.87 11.28
CA TYR A 148 -19.12 8.93 10.28
C TYR A 148 -20.36 8.69 9.42
N SER A 149 -21.28 9.65 9.38
CA SER A 149 -22.64 9.48 8.83
C SER A 149 -22.94 10.32 7.60
N TYR A 150 -21.90 10.81 6.92
CA TYR A 150 -22.08 11.68 5.76
C TYR A 150 -22.83 11.02 4.61
N HIS A 151 -22.58 9.71 4.39
CA HIS A 151 -23.24 8.97 3.31
C HIS A 151 -24.10 7.83 3.86
N PRO A 152 -25.40 7.77 3.52
CA PRO A 152 -26.34 6.79 4.09
C PRO A 152 -26.03 5.32 3.76
N VAL A 153 -25.20 5.06 2.74
CA VAL A 153 -24.81 3.69 2.32
C VAL A 153 -23.63 3.16 3.13
N CYS A 154 -22.79 4.03 3.66
CA CYS A 154 -21.52 3.61 4.27
C CYS A 154 -21.41 3.91 5.76
N ASN A 155 -22.09 4.86 6.31
CA ASN A 155 -22.28 5.20 7.74
C ASN A 155 -21.08 5.02 8.67
N GLY A 156 -19.83 5.16 8.18
CA GLY A 156 -18.63 4.99 8.99
C GLY A 156 -18.61 3.66 9.77
N THR A 157 -18.92 2.56 9.10
CA THR A 157 -19.05 1.24 9.75
C THR A 157 -17.71 0.57 10.03
N TYR A 158 -16.63 1.10 9.49
CA TYR A 158 -15.30 0.52 9.63
C TYR A 158 -14.45 1.31 10.62
N ASP A 159 -13.78 0.60 11.52
CA ASP A 159 -12.67 1.14 12.30
C ASP A 159 -11.38 0.76 11.57
N TRP A 160 -10.63 1.74 11.11
CA TRP A 160 -9.38 1.52 10.39
C TRP A 160 -8.37 0.67 11.19
N ARG A 161 -8.41 0.73 12.54
CA ARG A 161 -7.54 -0.07 13.39
C ARG A 161 -7.90 -1.54 13.35
N GLU A 162 -9.20 -1.85 13.35
CA GLU A 162 -9.66 -3.24 13.22
C GLU A 162 -9.38 -3.77 11.82
N GLU A 163 -9.53 -2.95 10.79
CA GLU A 163 -9.19 -3.34 9.41
C GLU A 163 -7.67 -3.53 9.24
N ALA A 164 -6.84 -2.71 9.88
CA ALA A 164 -5.39 -2.88 9.90
C ALA A 164 -4.96 -4.20 10.60
N LYS A 165 -5.63 -4.58 11.70
CA LYS A 165 -5.39 -5.89 12.36
C LYS A 165 -5.72 -7.05 11.42
N LYS A 166 -6.87 -7.01 10.74
CA LYS A 166 -7.25 -8.01 9.74
C LYS A 166 -6.24 -8.09 8.59
N SER A 167 -5.72 -6.93 8.15
CA SER A 167 -4.66 -6.89 7.14
C SER A 167 -3.39 -7.61 7.63
N ALA A 168 -2.97 -7.33 8.87
CA ALA A 168 -1.80 -7.97 9.47
C ALA A 168 -1.99 -9.48 9.62
N GLU A 169 -3.17 -9.94 10.08
CA GLU A 169 -3.53 -11.36 10.18
C GLU A 169 -3.49 -12.08 8.83
N LYS A 170 -3.81 -11.37 7.74
CA LYS A 170 -3.71 -11.88 6.36
C LYS A 170 -2.31 -11.72 5.76
N GLY A 171 -1.33 -11.24 6.53
CA GLY A 171 0.03 -11.01 6.07
C GLY A 171 0.17 -9.87 5.06
N ILE A 172 -0.75 -8.91 5.05
CA ILE A 172 -0.70 -7.74 4.17
C ILE A 172 0.05 -6.62 4.88
N LYS A 173 1.19 -6.21 4.34
CA LYS A 173 1.98 -5.08 4.84
C LYS A 173 1.50 -3.78 4.18
N TRP A 174 1.25 -2.77 5.00
CA TRP A 174 0.91 -1.44 4.52
C TRP A 174 2.14 -0.52 4.57
N ASP A 175 2.74 -0.32 3.42
CA ASP A 175 3.71 0.76 3.24
C ASP A 175 2.95 2.06 2.95
N THR A 176 3.30 3.15 3.62
CA THR A 176 2.55 4.39 3.49
C THR A 176 3.45 5.57 3.10
N THR A 177 2.91 6.43 2.26
CA THR A 177 3.55 7.65 1.80
C THR A 177 2.66 8.83 2.11
N VAL A 178 3.17 9.73 2.95
CA VAL A 178 2.43 10.90 3.42
C VAL A 178 2.75 12.10 2.52
N CYS A 179 1.74 12.58 1.80
CA CYS A 179 1.81 13.79 1.00
C CYS A 179 1.32 14.97 1.84
N GLY A 180 2.21 15.63 2.61
CA GLY A 180 1.83 16.73 3.48
C GLY A 180 2.09 16.51 4.98
N GLY A 181 1.46 17.26 5.87
CA GLY A 181 1.89 17.37 7.26
C GLY A 181 1.28 16.42 8.29
N ARG A 182 0.36 15.52 7.95
CA ARG A 182 -0.40 14.68 8.91
C ARG A 182 0.15 13.25 8.98
N GLY A 183 1.31 13.04 9.58
CA GLY A 183 2.07 11.78 9.47
C GLY A 183 1.73 10.67 10.48
N ARG A 184 1.19 10.97 11.67
CA ARG A 184 1.10 10.00 12.78
C ARG A 184 0.20 8.79 12.49
N TRP A 185 -0.91 9.00 11.80
CA TRP A 185 -1.84 7.94 11.43
C TRP A 185 -1.15 6.91 10.51
N TYR A 186 -0.45 7.38 9.48
CA TYR A 186 0.28 6.56 8.50
C TYR A 186 1.37 5.71 9.15
N GLU A 187 2.15 6.32 10.07
CA GLU A 187 3.16 5.58 10.85
C GLU A 187 2.53 4.47 11.68
N THR A 188 1.35 4.74 12.25
CA THR A 188 0.65 3.74 13.07
C THR A 188 0.13 2.59 12.20
N LEU A 189 -0.48 2.86 11.04
CA LEU A 189 -0.94 1.85 10.10
C LEU A 189 0.21 0.95 9.64
N SER A 190 1.31 1.56 9.17
CA SER A 190 2.49 0.81 8.74
C SER A 190 3.04 -0.07 9.86
N LYS A 191 3.22 0.50 11.07
CA LYS A 191 3.72 -0.26 12.21
C LYS A 191 2.83 -1.44 12.61
N MET A 192 1.51 -1.28 12.57
CA MET A 192 0.56 -2.33 12.91
C MET A 192 0.64 -3.52 11.95
N THR A 193 1.02 -3.29 10.71
CA THR A 193 1.01 -4.29 9.64
C THR A 193 2.40 -4.74 9.20
N GLY A 194 3.45 -4.30 9.89
CA GLY A 194 4.84 -4.62 9.51
C GLY A 194 5.29 -3.92 8.22
N GLY A 195 4.72 -2.77 7.92
CA GLY A 195 5.11 -1.92 6.80
C GLY A 195 5.99 -0.73 7.21
N ILE A 196 6.30 0.13 6.24
CA ILE A 196 7.15 1.31 6.43
C ILE A 196 6.38 2.58 6.05
N CYS A 197 6.45 3.60 6.91
CA CYS A 197 5.96 4.94 6.60
C CYS A 197 7.10 5.84 6.12
N VAL A 198 6.90 6.49 4.98
CA VAL A 198 7.85 7.43 4.38
C VAL A 198 7.18 8.77 4.15
N PRO A 199 7.73 9.88 4.66
CA PRO A 199 7.23 11.20 4.32
C PRO A 199 7.55 11.53 2.86
N PHE A 200 6.58 12.07 2.15
CA PHE A 200 6.72 12.51 0.77
C PHE A 200 6.87 14.03 0.73
N LYS A 201 8.09 14.48 0.67
CA LYS A 201 8.37 15.93 0.68
C LYS A 201 8.40 16.55 -0.71
N THR A 202 8.81 15.77 -1.71
CA THR A 202 8.89 16.21 -3.08
C THR A 202 8.33 15.14 -4.01
N ALA A 203 7.42 15.54 -4.89
CA ALA A 203 6.81 14.65 -5.86
C ALA A 203 7.83 13.98 -6.82
N GLY A 204 9.04 14.55 -6.94
CA GLY A 204 10.12 14.02 -7.78
C GLY A 204 10.62 12.62 -7.39
N ASN A 205 10.46 12.21 -6.14
CA ASN A 205 11.00 10.94 -5.62
C ASN A 205 9.97 9.79 -5.63
N SER A 206 8.75 10.04 -6.09
CA SER A 206 7.65 9.03 -6.01
C SER A 206 7.95 7.75 -6.78
N SER A 207 8.56 7.83 -7.96
CA SER A 207 8.88 6.63 -8.75
C SER A 207 9.98 5.79 -8.10
N GLU A 208 11.02 6.44 -7.59
CA GLU A 208 12.10 5.73 -6.93
C GLU A 208 11.64 5.09 -5.62
N MET A 209 10.72 5.74 -4.91
CA MET A 209 10.15 5.16 -3.71
C MET A 209 9.26 3.94 -4.01
N LEU A 210 8.40 4.00 -5.03
CA LEU A 210 7.63 2.85 -5.49
C LEU A 210 8.55 1.68 -5.89
N ARG A 211 9.64 1.99 -6.60
CA ARG A 211 10.64 1.01 -6.99
C ARG A 211 11.35 0.42 -5.78
N ALA A 212 11.79 1.25 -4.85
CA ALA A 212 12.44 0.82 -3.61
C ALA A 212 11.52 -0.12 -2.80
N THR A 213 10.23 0.22 -2.68
CA THR A 213 9.21 -0.63 -2.05
C THR A 213 9.12 -2.00 -2.74
N ALA A 214 8.93 -2.01 -4.06
CA ALA A 214 8.77 -3.27 -4.81
C ALA A 214 10.03 -4.14 -4.76
N LEU A 215 11.23 -3.55 -4.84
CA LEU A 215 12.48 -4.27 -4.73
C LEU A 215 12.69 -4.83 -3.32
N ALA A 216 12.41 -4.05 -2.28
CA ALA A 216 12.55 -4.50 -0.89
C ALA A 216 11.57 -5.62 -0.54
N ARG A 217 10.37 -5.61 -1.13
CA ARG A 217 9.30 -6.60 -0.87
C ARG A 217 9.35 -7.82 -1.79
N GLY A 218 10.11 -7.78 -2.86
CA GLY A 218 10.28 -8.91 -3.79
C GLY A 218 11.17 -10.05 -3.26
N GLY A 219 11.68 -9.92 -2.04
CA GLY A 219 12.48 -10.95 -1.37
C GLY A 219 13.83 -11.21 -2.05
N ALA A 220 14.31 -12.44 -1.97
CA ALA A 220 15.63 -12.79 -2.51
C ALA A 220 15.78 -12.51 -4.01
N ALA A 221 14.70 -12.61 -4.77
CA ALA A 221 14.74 -12.40 -6.23
C ALA A 221 15.12 -10.97 -6.65
N THR A 222 14.86 -9.98 -5.80
CA THR A 222 15.10 -8.56 -6.10
C THR A 222 16.17 -7.92 -5.22
N MET A 223 16.78 -8.68 -4.32
CA MET A 223 17.72 -8.13 -3.34
C MET A 223 18.98 -7.53 -3.96
N ASP A 224 19.51 -8.13 -5.02
CA ASP A 224 20.68 -7.60 -5.72
C ASP A 224 20.34 -6.26 -6.40
N ALA A 225 19.17 -6.18 -7.05
CA ALA A 225 18.67 -4.95 -7.66
C ALA A 225 18.38 -3.87 -6.61
N PHE A 226 17.83 -4.24 -5.44
CA PHE A 226 17.64 -3.33 -4.30
C PHE A 226 18.97 -2.77 -3.80
N SER A 227 19.97 -3.63 -3.60
CA SER A 227 21.28 -3.24 -3.10
C SER A 227 22.01 -2.32 -4.09
N ALA A 228 21.93 -2.61 -5.40
CA ALA A 228 22.49 -1.77 -6.44
C ALA A 228 21.80 -0.39 -6.49
N ALA A 229 20.47 -0.35 -6.48
CA ALA A 229 19.71 0.90 -6.47
C ALA A 229 20.02 1.75 -5.22
N ALA A 230 20.13 1.13 -4.04
CA ALA A 230 20.50 1.81 -2.80
C ALA A 230 21.91 2.41 -2.86
N ALA A 231 22.88 1.70 -3.46
CA ALA A 231 24.26 2.14 -3.61
C ALA A 231 24.40 3.30 -4.62
N GLU A 232 23.62 3.30 -5.68
CA GLU A 232 23.63 4.34 -6.72
C GLU A 232 22.82 5.58 -6.33
N CYS A 233 21.96 5.49 -5.29
CA CYS A 233 21.09 6.57 -4.87
C CYS A 233 21.88 7.76 -4.31
N THR A 234 21.77 8.92 -4.96
CA THR A 234 22.43 10.17 -4.53
C THR A 234 21.52 11.06 -3.72
N ASP A 235 20.20 10.89 -3.81
CA ASP A 235 19.22 11.69 -3.07
C ASP A 235 19.21 11.30 -1.58
N ALA A 236 19.33 12.30 -0.70
CA ALA A 236 19.44 12.08 0.75
C ALA A 236 18.15 11.51 1.38
N GLU A 237 16.97 11.92 0.85
CA GLU A 237 15.67 11.43 1.31
C GLU A 237 15.50 9.97 0.91
N MET A 238 15.77 9.64 -0.34
CA MET A 238 15.69 8.26 -0.84
C MET A 238 16.71 7.33 -0.18
N ARG A 239 17.93 7.78 0.12
CA ARG A 239 18.87 7.00 0.94
C ARG A 239 18.30 6.63 2.30
N SER A 240 17.55 7.54 2.92
CA SER A 240 16.86 7.27 4.19
C SER A 240 15.76 6.20 4.02
N VAL A 241 15.05 6.20 2.87
CA VAL A 241 14.06 5.19 2.52
C VAL A 241 14.71 3.82 2.36
N TYR A 242 15.76 3.71 1.54
CA TYR A 242 16.52 2.47 1.39
C TYR A 242 17.06 1.95 2.72
N ALA A 243 17.58 2.83 3.58
CA ALA A 243 18.07 2.45 4.91
C ALA A 243 16.97 1.92 5.84
N LYS A 244 15.73 2.42 5.74
CA LYS A 244 14.59 1.88 6.49
C LYS A 244 14.25 0.46 6.04
N TYR A 245 14.13 0.24 4.72
CA TYR A 245 13.88 -1.09 4.16
C TYR A 245 14.99 -2.09 4.47
N SER A 246 16.27 -1.67 4.39
CA SER A 246 17.40 -2.55 4.72
C SER A 246 17.36 -3.07 6.15
N LYS A 247 16.92 -2.27 7.11
CA LYS A 247 16.79 -2.68 8.52
C LYS A 247 15.69 -3.73 8.72
N GLU A 248 14.61 -3.65 7.95
CA GLU A 248 13.49 -4.57 8.05
C GLU A 248 13.79 -5.91 7.37
N VAL A 249 14.51 -5.89 6.26
CA VAL A 249 14.87 -7.12 5.51
C VAL A 249 15.90 -7.98 6.27
N VAL A 250 16.71 -7.36 7.15
CA VAL A 250 17.76 -8.05 7.94
C VAL A 250 17.25 -8.52 9.30
N SER A 251 16.08 -8.09 9.74
CA SER A 251 15.45 -8.45 11.02
C SER A 251 14.50 -9.63 10.88
#